data_24486eca14a5e4cb8fe38142d81c8d0a
#
_entry.id   24486eca14a5e4cb8fe38142d81c8d0a
#
_cell.length_a   1.000
_cell.length_b   1.000
_cell.length_c   1.000
_cell.angle_alpha   90.00
_cell.angle_beta   90.00
_cell.angle_gamma   90.00
#
_symmetry.space_group_name_H-M   'P 1'
#
loop_
_entity.id
_entity.type
_entity.pdbx_description
1 polymer ?
#
loop_
_entity_poly.entity_id
_entity_poly.type
_entity_poly.pdbx_seq_one_letter_code
_entity_poly.pdbx_strand_id
1 'polypeptide(L)'
;MSKDLLSWLRSCPEKVDEAIAQVPPSQRSGGSFGGELSEVAAALEATKWACLICDPDWNLVWVSKELKELLGETDEERLGLGKHIYAAWMSDTWMSAITDESKIEAFLTYIPYVLAETPGGRKGLVPVLGEGFDELLEAVEPVAPPPVWQSSIEFLRPNLPPARVTELALRIRGNEGNSLGTVFMYGSSLPAHVLDLVSRGDAGMFARMARLTEPGPREAAVVFADIQDSVQLSLRMPSASYFELIRSVTTAIDEVIVSRTGIVGKHAGDGVTGFFLADDLSSASRAVRAAIEAATEMATCVKEAAQQVDVLQGILDPSTLLVNVGVHWGGRLYMGQLVTGGRLEVTALGDPVNQCARIQQAARDGEVLASKDVLEHLDQDDAAALGINPDGVIYRTVAELPGAPEKAIRDAGGIPVTSL
;
A
#
# COMPACT_ATOMS: atom_id res chain seq x y z
N MET A 1 5.16 -35.42 13.60
CA MET A 1 4.31 -34.42 12.94
C MET A 1 4.71 -34.13 11.49
N SER A 2 5.93 -33.72 11.13
CA SER A 2 6.24 -33.35 9.73
C SER A 2 6.22 -34.50 8.71
N LYS A 3 6.59 -35.74 9.09
CA LYS A 3 6.58 -36.91 8.17
C LYS A 3 5.18 -37.42 7.89
N ASP A 4 4.29 -37.35 8.86
CA ASP A 4 2.90 -37.79 8.70
C ASP A 4 2.11 -36.79 7.86
N LEU A 5 2.35 -35.49 8.03
CA LEU A 5 1.76 -34.41 7.22
C LEU A 5 2.23 -34.50 5.74
N LEU A 6 3.52 -34.75 5.50
CA LEU A 6 4.04 -35.00 4.15
C LEU A 6 3.49 -36.26 3.48
N SER A 7 3.37 -37.34 4.24
CA SER A 7 2.78 -38.60 3.75
C SER A 7 1.31 -38.38 3.37
N TRP A 8 0.60 -37.59 4.17
CA TRP A 8 -0.78 -37.29 3.94
C TRP A 8 -0.95 -36.33 2.74
N LEU A 9 -0.17 -35.21 2.64
CA LEU A 9 -0.19 -34.30 1.48
C LEU A 9 0.07 -35.06 0.16
N ARG A 10 0.89 -36.12 0.16
CA ARG A 10 1.15 -36.93 -1.02
C ARG A 10 0.02 -37.96 -1.32
N SER A 11 -0.84 -38.26 -0.36
CA SER A 11 -1.97 -39.21 -0.53
C SER A 11 -3.30 -38.51 -0.86
N CYS A 12 -3.29 -37.19 -0.93
CA CYS A 12 -4.50 -36.35 -1.00
C CYS A 12 -5.21 -36.22 -2.35
N PRO A 13 -4.56 -36.30 -3.54
CA PRO A 13 -5.24 -35.98 -4.80
C PRO A 13 -6.53 -36.79 -5.01
N GLU A 14 -6.54 -38.06 -4.72
CA GLU A 14 -7.72 -38.92 -4.91
C GLU A 14 -8.85 -38.63 -3.91
N LYS A 15 -8.51 -38.24 -2.68
CA LYS A 15 -9.49 -38.00 -1.61
C LYS A 15 -10.14 -36.59 -1.69
N VAL A 16 -9.42 -35.64 -2.23
CA VAL A 16 -9.95 -34.25 -2.43
C VAL A 16 -10.99 -34.22 -3.54
N ASP A 17 -10.77 -34.97 -4.62
CA ASP A 17 -11.74 -35.04 -5.71
C ASP A 17 -13.03 -35.75 -5.27
N GLU A 18 -12.99 -36.76 -4.40
CA GLU A 18 -14.16 -37.39 -3.82
C GLU A 18 -14.91 -36.48 -2.87
N ALA A 19 -14.21 -35.67 -2.04
CA ALA A 19 -14.82 -34.73 -1.12
C ALA A 19 -15.48 -33.54 -1.85
N ILE A 20 -14.85 -33.03 -2.91
CA ILE A 20 -15.41 -31.96 -3.76
C ILE A 20 -16.64 -32.43 -4.53
N ALA A 21 -16.69 -33.67 -4.96
CA ALA A 21 -17.85 -34.25 -5.65
C ALA A 21 -19.10 -34.33 -4.75
N GLN A 22 -18.93 -34.32 -3.43
CA GLN A 22 -20.02 -34.38 -2.45
C GLN A 22 -20.58 -33.00 -2.07
N VAL A 23 -19.92 -31.89 -2.45
CA VAL A 23 -20.45 -30.54 -2.18
C VAL A 23 -21.54 -30.19 -3.17
N PRO A 24 -22.79 -29.88 -2.71
CA PRO A 24 -23.89 -29.53 -3.59
C PRO A 24 -23.54 -28.34 -4.51
N PRO A 25 -24.01 -28.33 -5.78
CA PRO A 25 -23.76 -27.23 -6.73
C PRO A 25 -24.22 -25.85 -6.23
N SER A 26 -25.17 -25.79 -5.30
CA SER A 26 -25.66 -24.55 -4.68
C SER A 26 -24.69 -23.92 -3.67
N GLN A 27 -23.71 -24.68 -3.18
CA GLN A 27 -22.60 -24.16 -2.34
C GLN A 27 -21.34 -23.85 -3.18
N ARG A 28 -21.36 -24.16 -4.47
CA ARG A 28 -20.38 -23.70 -5.45
C ARG A 28 -20.70 -22.30 -5.97
N SER A 29 -21.38 -21.48 -5.17
CA SER A 29 -21.55 -20.06 -5.51
C SER A 29 -20.15 -19.46 -5.53
N GLY A 30 -19.55 -19.44 -6.71
CA GLY A 30 -18.43 -18.57 -6.98
C GLY A 30 -18.82 -17.18 -6.49
N GLY A 31 -18.18 -16.73 -5.43
CA GLY A 31 -18.31 -15.36 -4.99
C GLY A 31 -18.18 -14.51 -6.25
N SER A 32 -19.10 -13.59 -6.47
CA SER A 32 -19.12 -12.76 -7.66
C SER A 32 -17.78 -12.04 -7.74
N PHE A 33 -16.86 -12.56 -8.56
CA PHE A 33 -15.65 -11.83 -8.92
C PHE A 33 -16.09 -10.62 -9.74
N GLY A 34 -16.31 -9.50 -9.06
CA GLY A 34 -16.82 -8.26 -9.61
C GLY A 34 -16.57 -7.08 -8.68
N GLY A 35 -16.92 -5.89 -9.11
CA GLY A 35 -16.72 -4.67 -8.33
C GLY A 35 -15.26 -4.38 -8.01
N GLU A 36 -14.99 -3.94 -6.79
CA GLU A 36 -13.67 -3.48 -6.34
C GLU A 36 -12.55 -4.54 -6.47
N LEU A 37 -12.83 -5.84 -6.25
CA LEU A 37 -11.83 -6.90 -6.47
C LEU A 37 -11.42 -7.05 -7.95
N SER A 38 -12.34 -6.84 -8.87
CA SER A 38 -12.04 -6.84 -10.31
C SER A 38 -11.10 -5.68 -10.69
N GLU A 39 -11.25 -4.54 -10.06
CA GLU A 39 -10.35 -3.39 -10.26
C GLU A 39 -8.95 -3.70 -9.69
N VAL A 40 -8.87 -4.34 -8.52
CA VAL A 40 -7.60 -4.81 -7.94
C VAL A 40 -6.91 -5.80 -8.86
N ALA A 41 -7.64 -6.79 -9.41
CA ALA A 41 -7.07 -7.76 -10.34
C ALA A 41 -6.54 -7.10 -11.62
N ALA A 42 -7.30 -6.17 -12.21
CA ALA A 42 -6.86 -5.42 -13.38
C ALA A 42 -5.59 -4.59 -13.09
N ALA A 43 -5.52 -4.00 -11.91
CA ALA A 43 -4.35 -3.28 -11.46
C ALA A 43 -3.12 -4.20 -11.30
N LEU A 44 -3.29 -5.37 -10.69
CA LEU A 44 -2.22 -6.35 -10.52
C LEU A 44 -1.74 -6.94 -11.85
N GLU A 45 -2.64 -7.21 -12.80
CA GLU A 45 -2.29 -7.68 -14.15
C GLU A 45 -1.35 -6.69 -14.85
N ALA A 46 -1.58 -5.38 -14.67
CA ALA A 46 -0.72 -4.34 -15.23
C ALA A 46 0.69 -4.31 -14.62
N THR A 47 0.87 -4.83 -13.40
CA THR A 47 2.19 -4.84 -12.72
C THR A 47 3.14 -5.91 -13.23
N LYS A 48 2.64 -6.92 -13.92
CA LYS A 48 3.38 -8.12 -14.34
C LYS A 48 3.99 -8.89 -13.16
N TRP A 49 3.34 -8.85 -12.02
CA TRP A 49 3.72 -9.65 -10.85
C TRP A 49 3.00 -11.00 -10.85
N ALA A 50 3.68 -12.02 -10.35
CA ALA A 50 3.04 -13.31 -10.07
C ALA A 50 2.14 -13.14 -8.83
N CYS A 51 0.82 -13.16 -9.03
CA CYS A 51 -0.16 -12.87 -8.00
C CYS A 51 -1.36 -13.80 -8.06
N LEU A 52 -2.05 -13.96 -6.92
CA LEU A 52 -3.39 -14.52 -6.86
C LEU A 52 -4.27 -13.70 -5.88
N ILE A 53 -5.58 -13.83 -6.02
CA ILE A 53 -6.58 -13.22 -5.12
C ILE A 53 -7.49 -14.30 -4.58
N CYS A 54 -7.68 -14.28 -3.25
CA CYS A 54 -8.74 -15.01 -2.57
C CYS A 54 -9.83 -14.04 -2.12
N ASP A 55 -11.08 -14.48 -2.17
CA ASP A 55 -12.22 -13.77 -1.60
C ASP A 55 -12.19 -13.81 -0.05
N PRO A 56 -13.16 -13.16 0.66
CA PRO A 56 -13.20 -13.19 2.12
C PRO A 56 -13.34 -14.58 2.74
N ASP A 57 -13.90 -15.53 1.99
CA ASP A 57 -14.09 -16.93 2.41
C ASP A 57 -12.93 -17.83 1.99
N TRP A 58 -11.81 -17.24 1.57
CA TRP A 58 -10.59 -17.93 1.12
C TRP A 58 -10.77 -18.77 -0.15
N ASN A 59 -11.74 -18.46 -1.01
CA ASN A 59 -11.81 -19.09 -2.32
C ASN A 59 -10.87 -18.37 -3.29
N LEU A 60 -10.13 -19.12 -4.10
CA LEU A 60 -9.27 -18.59 -5.14
C LEU A 60 -10.13 -18.03 -6.28
N VAL A 61 -10.11 -16.70 -6.47
CA VAL A 61 -10.99 -16.04 -7.44
C VAL A 61 -10.25 -15.49 -8.66
N TRP A 62 -8.93 -15.31 -8.56
CA TRP A 62 -8.13 -14.81 -9.68
C TRP A 62 -6.66 -15.22 -9.54
N VAL A 63 -5.99 -15.41 -10.68
CA VAL A 63 -4.56 -15.73 -10.81
C VAL A 63 -3.98 -14.95 -11.98
N SER A 64 -2.88 -14.21 -11.75
CA SER A 64 -2.21 -13.43 -12.80
C SER A 64 -1.59 -14.31 -13.87
N LYS A 65 -1.37 -13.71 -15.04
CA LYS A 65 -0.70 -14.37 -16.16
C LYS A 65 0.70 -14.86 -15.76
N GLU A 66 1.46 -14.03 -15.03
CA GLU A 66 2.81 -14.35 -14.59
C GLU A 66 2.85 -15.55 -13.62
N LEU A 67 1.84 -15.68 -12.74
CA LEU A 67 1.75 -16.82 -11.85
C LEU A 67 1.33 -18.08 -12.61
N LYS A 68 0.44 -17.98 -13.59
CA LYS A 68 0.09 -19.07 -14.52
C LYS A 68 1.33 -19.56 -15.27
N GLU A 69 2.16 -18.66 -15.76
CA GLU A 69 3.43 -18.99 -16.42
C GLU A 69 4.43 -19.64 -15.45
N LEU A 70 4.52 -19.15 -14.23
CA LEU A 70 5.40 -19.73 -13.18
C LEU A 70 4.99 -21.15 -12.79
N LEU A 71 3.69 -21.43 -12.72
CA LEU A 71 3.12 -22.74 -12.43
C LEU A 71 3.13 -23.68 -13.66
N GLY A 72 3.29 -23.12 -14.86
CA GLY A 72 3.22 -23.89 -16.11
C GLY A 72 1.81 -24.38 -16.46
N GLU A 73 0.77 -23.72 -15.93
CA GLU A 73 -0.64 -24.11 -16.12
C GLU A 73 -1.49 -22.88 -16.45
N THR A 74 -2.34 -22.99 -17.45
CA THR A 74 -3.26 -21.93 -17.89
C THR A 74 -4.72 -22.26 -17.70
N ASP A 75 -5.04 -23.53 -17.48
CA ASP A 75 -6.40 -24.01 -17.24
C ASP A 75 -6.86 -23.59 -15.85
N GLU A 76 -7.93 -22.81 -15.80
CA GLU A 76 -8.46 -22.23 -14.56
C GLU A 76 -9.04 -23.27 -13.60
N GLU A 77 -9.61 -24.35 -14.11
CA GLU A 77 -10.12 -25.44 -13.28
C GLU A 77 -8.97 -26.22 -12.62
N ARG A 78 -7.88 -26.46 -13.36
CA ARG A 78 -6.67 -27.10 -12.83
C ARG A 78 -5.91 -26.22 -11.84
N LEU A 79 -5.96 -24.90 -12.03
CA LEU A 79 -5.45 -23.94 -11.07
C LEU A 79 -6.29 -23.86 -9.80
N GLY A 80 -7.53 -24.34 -9.85
CA GLY A 80 -8.45 -24.37 -8.72
C GLY A 80 -9.25 -23.09 -8.54
N LEU A 81 -9.48 -22.30 -9.61
CA LEU A 81 -10.35 -21.13 -9.51
C LEU A 81 -11.76 -21.53 -9.05
N GLY A 82 -12.32 -20.72 -8.15
CA GLY A 82 -13.60 -20.98 -7.49
C GLY A 82 -13.56 -22.02 -6.38
N LYS A 83 -12.40 -22.65 -6.10
CA LYS A 83 -12.21 -23.56 -4.98
C LYS A 83 -11.59 -22.83 -3.80
N HIS A 84 -11.82 -23.35 -2.60
CA HIS A 84 -11.10 -22.89 -1.41
C HIS A 84 -9.58 -23.03 -1.61
N ILE A 85 -8.80 -22.06 -1.14
CA ILE A 85 -7.36 -21.96 -1.39
C ILE A 85 -6.59 -23.24 -1.03
N TYR A 86 -6.96 -23.92 0.06
CA TYR A 86 -6.34 -25.20 0.41
C TYR A 86 -6.66 -26.32 -0.59
N ALA A 87 -7.87 -26.37 -1.12
CA ALA A 87 -8.22 -27.33 -2.15
C ALA A 87 -7.48 -27.03 -3.46
N ALA A 88 -7.29 -25.76 -3.79
CA ALA A 88 -6.46 -25.34 -4.93
C ALA A 88 -5.00 -25.76 -4.74
N TRP A 89 -4.38 -25.43 -3.60
CA TRP A 89 -2.98 -25.75 -3.30
C TRP A 89 -2.69 -27.26 -3.22
N MET A 90 -3.68 -28.08 -2.90
CA MET A 90 -3.55 -29.53 -2.89
C MET A 90 -3.73 -30.17 -4.27
N SER A 91 -4.07 -29.40 -5.32
CA SER A 91 -4.13 -29.93 -6.69
C SER A 91 -2.73 -30.27 -7.22
N ASP A 92 -2.69 -31.20 -8.20
CA ASP A 92 -1.43 -31.64 -8.82
C ASP A 92 -0.61 -30.47 -9.37
N THR A 93 -1.24 -29.44 -9.89
CA THR A 93 -0.61 -28.22 -10.42
C THR A 93 0.26 -27.55 -9.36
N TRP A 94 -0.33 -27.23 -8.22
CA TRP A 94 0.38 -26.54 -7.12
C TRP A 94 1.35 -27.49 -6.40
N MET A 95 0.95 -28.75 -6.21
CA MET A 95 1.79 -29.75 -5.55
C MET A 95 3.05 -30.08 -6.33
N SER A 96 3.03 -30.01 -7.66
CA SER A 96 4.22 -30.21 -8.50
C SER A 96 5.10 -28.99 -8.66
N ALA A 97 4.58 -27.79 -8.38
CA ALA A 97 5.28 -26.52 -8.61
C ALA A 97 6.10 -26.03 -7.40
N ILE A 98 5.84 -26.55 -6.19
CA ILE A 98 6.40 -26.03 -4.93
C ILE A 98 7.11 -27.17 -4.18
N THR A 99 8.21 -26.86 -3.47
CA THR A 99 8.93 -27.84 -2.65
C THR A 99 8.08 -28.33 -1.48
N ASP A 100 8.28 -29.56 -1.03
CA ASP A 100 7.51 -30.15 0.08
C ASP A 100 7.70 -29.36 1.39
N GLU A 101 8.89 -28.81 1.61
CA GLU A 101 9.17 -27.97 2.78
C GLU A 101 8.33 -26.69 2.78
N SER A 102 8.27 -25.99 1.65
CA SER A 102 7.47 -24.78 1.49
C SER A 102 5.96 -25.02 1.60
N LYS A 103 5.48 -26.19 1.14
CA LYS A 103 4.06 -26.57 1.33
C LYS A 103 3.67 -26.66 2.79
N ILE A 104 4.54 -27.30 3.59
CA ILE A 104 4.30 -27.47 5.03
C ILE A 104 4.36 -26.09 5.72
N GLU A 105 5.38 -25.29 5.41
CA GLU A 105 5.57 -23.98 6.00
C GLU A 105 4.37 -23.06 5.68
N ALA A 106 3.94 -22.99 4.43
CA ALA A 106 2.78 -22.22 4.00
C ALA A 106 1.51 -22.71 4.71
N PHE A 107 1.25 -24.02 4.72
CA PHE A 107 0.09 -24.58 5.38
C PHE A 107 0.02 -24.18 6.87
N LEU A 108 1.10 -24.36 7.61
CA LEU A 108 1.16 -24.06 9.04
C LEU A 108 1.08 -22.55 9.32
N THR A 109 1.58 -21.72 8.40
CA THR A 109 1.52 -20.25 8.53
C THR A 109 0.09 -19.73 8.36
N TYR A 110 -0.66 -20.28 7.42
CA TYR A 110 -1.97 -19.73 7.06
C TYR A 110 -3.14 -20.38 7.79
N ILE A 111 -3.00 -21.60 8.30
CA ILE A 111 -4.11 -22.31 8.92
C ILE A 111 -4.79 -21.55 10.08
N PRO A 112 -4.10 -20.81 10.96
CA PRO A 112 -4.73 -20.02 11.99
C PRO A 112 -5.65 -18.91 11.41
N TYR A 113 -5.23 -18.28 10.32
CA TYR A 113 -5.95 -17.20 9.66
C TYR A 113 -7.18 -17.71 8.92
N VAL A 114 -6.97 -18.77 8.12
CA VAL A 114 -8.04 -19.43 7.38
C VAL A 114 -9.11 -19.96 8.34
N LEU A 115 -8.69 -20.57 9.45
CA LEU A 115 -9.60 -21.10 10.45
C LEU A 115 -10.44 -20.01 11.13
N ALA A 116 -9.87 -18.83 11.34
CA ALA A 116 -10.56 -17.71 11.97
C ALA A 116 -11.68 -17.13 11.09
N GLU A 117 -11.51 -17.16 9.76
CA GLU A 117 -12.40 -16.51 8.81
C GLU A 117 -13.31 -17.48 8.03
N THR A 118 -12.93 -18.77 7.96
CA THR A 118 -13.80 -19.75 7.27
C THR A 118 -15.16 -19.86 7.94
N PRO A 119 -16.28 -19.74 7.19
CA PRO A 119 -17.61 -19.92 7.71
C PRO A 119 -17.76 -21.29 8.41
N GLY A 120 -18.20 -21.27 9.67
CA GLY A 120 -18.29 -22.48 10.50
C GLY A 120 -16.95 -22.92 11.13
N GLY A 121 -15.87 -22.21 10.93
CA GLY A 121 -14.56 -22.46 11.52
C GLY A 121 -14.05 -23.89 11.21
N ARG A 122 -13.64 -24.62 12.24
CA ARG A 122 -13.15 -26.01 12.09
C ARG A 122 -14.09 -26.91 11.30
N LYS A 123 -15.39 -26.82 11.59
CA LYS A 123 -16.40 -27.62 10.88
C LYS A 123 -16.55 -27.27 9.41
N GLY A 124 -16.29 -26.02 9.05
CA GLY A 124 -16.27 -25.56 7.66
C GLY A 124 -15.05 -26.01 6.88
N LEU A 125 -13.90 -26.20 7.56
CA LEU A 125 -12.66 -26.64 6.93
C LEU A 125 -12.53 -28.16 6.76
N VAL A 126 -13.15 -28.96 7.61
CA VAL A 126 -13.09 -30.43 7.51
C VAL A 126 -13.44 -30.96 6.12
N PRO A 127 -14.54 -30.52 5.48
CA PRO A 127 -14.86 -30.94 4.10
C PRO A 127 -13.82 -30.55 3.06
N VAL A 128 -13.08 -29.45 3.31
CA VAL A 128 -12.04 -28.94 2.38
C VAL A 128 -10.74 -29.72 2.53
N LEU A 129 -10.36 -30.06 3.76
CA LEU A 129 -9.09 -30.71 4.08
C LEU A 129 -9.18 -32.24 4.06
N GLY A 130 -10.39 -32.79 4.23
CA GLY A 130 -10.62 -34.23 4.33
C GLY A 130 -10.45 -34.79 5.75
N GLU A 131 -10.87 -36.02 5.92
CA GLU A 131 -10.71 -36.77 7.18
C GLU A 131 -9.22 -36.99 7.50
N GLY A 132 -8.82 -36.72 8.74
CA GLY A 132 -7.44 -36.84 9.23
C GLY A 132 -6.78 -35.51 9.64
N PHE A 133 -7.45 -34.36 9.41
CA PHE A 133 -7.00 -33.06 9.89
C PHE A 133 -7.62 -32.65 11.23
N ASP A 134 -8.56 -33.42 11.74
CA ASP A 134 -9.30 -33.06 12.96
C ASP A 134 -8.37 -32.78 14.14
N GLU A 135 -7.40 -33.64 14.41
CA GLU A 135 -6.44 -33.46 15.50
C GLU A 135 -5.56 -32.21 15.30
N LEU A 136 -5.15 -31.93 14.04
CA LEU A 136 -4.37 -30.74 13.73
C LEU A 136 -5.21 -29.47 13.90
N LEU A 137 -6.45 -29.46 13.41
CA LEU A 137 -7.36 -28.34 13.52
C LEU A 137 -7.76 -28.07 14.98
N GLU A 138 -7.85 -29.11 15.83
CA GLU A 138 -8.09 -28.95 17.26
C GLU A 138 -6.91 -28.30 17.97
N ALA A 139 -5.69 -28.55 17.53
CA ALA A 139 -4.47 -28.00 18.09
C ALA A 139 -4.16 -26.54 17.67
N VAL A 140 -4.85 -26.03 16.64
CA VAL A 140 -4.61 -24.69 16.11
C VAL A 140 -5.56 -23.66 16.73
N GLU A 141 -5.01 -22.63 17.33
CA GLU A 141 -5.78 -21.45 17.78
C GLU A 141 -6.11 -20.55 16.61
N PRO A 142 -7.40 -20.22 16.34
CA PRO A 142 -7.78 -19.25 15.32
C PRO A 142 -7.23 -17.86 15.65
N VAL A 143 -6.59 -17.24 14.67
CA VAL A 143 -6.02 -15.89 14.80
C VAL A 143 -6.51 -15.04 13.64
N ALA A 144 -7.02 -13.84 13.92
CA ALA A 144 -7.38 -12.90 12.86
C ALA A 144 -6.13 -12.57 12.01
N PRO A 145 -6.22 -12.63 10.67
CA PRO A 145 -5.07 -12.33 9.83
C PRO A 145 -4.65 -10.88 10.02
N PRO A 146 -3.34 -10.60 10.12
CA PRO A 146 -2.85 -9.23 10.13
C PRO A 146 -3.13 -8.55 8.77
N PRO A 147 -3.09 -7.22 8.69
CA PRO A 147 -3.28 -6.51 7.42
C PRO A 147 -2.28 -6.94 6.34
N VAL A 148 -1.05 -7.25 6.75
CA VAL A 148 0.04 -7.74 5.89
C VAL A 148 0.82 -8.80 6.62
N TRP A 149 1.24 -9.83 5.91
CA TRP A 149 2.24 -10.76 6.40
C TRP A 149 3.11 -11.28 5.26
N GLN A 150 4.23 -11.84 5.62
CA GLN A 150 5.25 -12.31 4.68
C GLN A 150 5.65 -13.73 5.04
N SER A 151 5.81 -14.56 4.00
CA SER A 151 6.40 -15.88 4.08
C SER A 151 7.39 -16.10 2.94
N SER A 152 7.91 -17.28 2.81
CA SER A 152 8.89 -17.66 1.79
C SER A 152 8.46 -18.95 1.14
N ILE A 153 8.44 -19.00 -0.19
CA ILE A 153 8.08 -20.19 -0.96
C ILE A 153 9.21 -20.52 -1.93
N GLU A 154 9.52 -21.81 -2.07
CA GLU A 154 10.44 -22.31 -3.08
C GLU A 154 9.67 -22.99 -4.22
N PHE A 155 9.73 -22.35 -5.40
CA PHE A 155 9.19 -22.91 -6.63
C PHE A 155 10.18 -23.86 -7.30
N LEU A 156 9.69 -25.03 -7.69
CA LEU A 156 10.43 -25.98 -8.53
C LEU A 156 10.50 -25.45 -9.95
N ARG A 157 11.66 -25.55 -10.58
CA ARG A 157 11.88 -25.11 -11.96
C ARG A 157 12.45 -26.25 -12.79
N PRO A 158 11.92 -26.53 -13.98
CA PRO A 158 12.48 -27.57 -14.84
C PRO A 158 13.96 -27.32 -15.12
N ASN A 159 14.81 -28.32 -14.82
CA ASN A 159 16.27 -28.29 -15.08
C ASN A 159 17.07 -27.18 -14.40
N LEU A 160 16.51 -26.48 -13.41
CA LEU A 160 17.17 -25.45 -12.61
C LEU A 160 17.01 -25.73 -11.12
N PRO A 161 17.88 -25.18 -10.25
CA PRO A 161 17.65 -25.24 -8.82
C PRO A 161 16.33 -24.59 -8.44
N PRO A 162 15.66 -25.03 -7.35
CA PRO A 162 14.48 -24.35 -6.83
C PRO A 162 14.74 -22.86 -6.63
N ALA A 163 13.73 -22.04 -6.90
CA ALA A 163 13.83 -20.59 -6.71
C ALA A 163 13.06 -20.18 -5.46
N ARG A 164 13.77 -19.68 -4.45
CA ARG A 164 13.17 -19.10 -3.27
C ARG A 164 12.67 -17.71 -3.58
N VAL A 165 11.38 -17.47 -3.37
CA VAL A 165 10.74 -16.18 -3.52
C VAL A 165 10.07 -15.77 -2.23
N THR A 166 9.95 -14.47 -2.03
CA THR A 166 9.11 -13.94 -0.96
C THR A 166 7.66 -14.01 -1.40
N GLU A 167 6.81 -14.57 -0.57
CA GLU A 167 5.37 -14.47 -0.66
C GLU A 167 4.91 -13.36 0.28
N LEU A 168 4.18 -12.43 -0.28
CA LEU A 168 3.58 -11.34 0.45
C LEU A 168 2.07 -11.47 0.37
N ALA A 169 1.41 -11.51 1.50
CA ALA A 169 -0.04 -11.53 1.60
C ALA A 169 -0.56 -10.21 2.16
N LEU A 170 -1.58 -9.67 1.50
CA LEU A 170 -2.20 -8.38 1.79
C LEU A 170 -3.71 -8.53 1.92
N ARG A 171 -4.28 -8.00 3.00
CA ARG A 171 -5.74 -7.91 3.15
C ARG A 171 -6.27 -6.71 2.37
N ILE A 172 -7.20 -6.96 1.45
CA ILE A 172 -7.86 -5.91 0.69
C ILE A 172 -9.13 -5.49 1.41
N ARG A 173 -9.31 -4.19 1.56
CA ARG A 173 -10.50 -3.59 2.15
C ARG A 173 -11.21 -2.72 1.14
N GLY A 174 -12.53 -2.77 1.15
CA GLY A 174 -13.37 -1.87 0.37
C GLY A 174 -13.45 -0.48 0.98
N ASN A 175 -14.06 0.43 0.26
CA ASN A 175 -14.25 1.83 0.68
C ASN A 175 -15.03 1.97 2.01
N GLU A 176 -15.83 0.98 2.38
CA GLU A 176 -16.58 0.92 3.64
C GLU A 176 -15.78 0.22 4.77
N GLY A 177 -14.53 -0.14 4.54
CA GLY A 177 -13.65 -0.82 5.50
C GLY A 177 -13.91 -2.33 5.65
N ASN A 178 -14.86 -2.90 4.91
CA ASN A 178 -15.14 -4.34 4.87
C ASN A 178 -14.02 -5.11 4.18
N SER A 179 -13.79 -6.35 4.60
CA SER A 179 -12.82 -7.22 3.91
C SER A 179 -13.35 -7.63 2.54
N LEU A 180 -12.56 -7.38 1.50
CA LEU A 180 -12.82 -7.85 0.13
C LEU A 180 -12.09 -9.16 -0.18
N GLY A 181 -11.03 -9.48 0.57
CA GLY A 181 -10.24 -10.68 0.36
C GLY A 181 -8.76 -10.50 0.67
N THR A 182 -7.94 -11.40 0.14
CA THR A 182 -6.48 -11.41 0.31
C THR A 182 -5.79 -11.52 -1.03
N VAL A 183 -4.83 -10.65 -1.29
CA VAL A 183 -3.90 -10.76 -2.42
C VAL A 183 -2.62 -11.43 -1.95
N PHE A 184 -2.14 -12.42 -2.69
CA PHE A 184 -0.83 -13.01 -2.53
C PHE A 184 0.05 -12.59 -3.70
N MET A 185 1.24 -12.10 -3.43
CA MET A 185 2.22 -11.68 -4.43
C MET A 185 3.52 -12.44 -4.23
N TYR A 186 4.10 -12.92 -5.31
CA TYR A 186 5.32 -13.72 -5.33
C TYR A 186 6.42 -12.98 -6.07
N GLY A 187 7.54 -12.74 -5.41
CA GLY A 187 8.65 -12.03 -6.05
C GLY A 187 9.79 -11.67 -5.11
N SER A 188 10.67 -10.78 -5.56
CA SER A 188 11.68 -10.16 -4.71
C SER A 188 11.01 -9.26 -3.69
N SER A 189 11.52 -9.25 -2.45
CA SER A 189 10.93 -8.51 -1.32
C SER A 189 10.60 -7.05 -1.67
N LEU A 190 9.38 -6.64 -1.38
CA LEU A 190 8.97 -5.24 -1.40
C LEU A 190 9.51 -4.52 -0.13
N PRO A 191 9.87 -3.25 -0.23
CA PRO A 191 10.25 -2.46 0.94
C PRO A 191 9.12 -2.36 1.96
N ALA A 192 9.46 -2.39 3.25
CA ALA A 192 8.49 -2.40 4.35
C ALA A 192 7.48 -1.24 4.31
N HIS A 193 7.89 -0.05 3.88
CA HIS A 193 6.98 1.10 3.79
C HIS A 193 5.97 1.01 2.63
N VAL A 194 6.35 0.36 1.52
CA VAL A 194 5.40 0.03 0.44
C VAL A 194 4.42 -1.03 0.92
N LEU A 195 4.92 -1.99 1.72
CA LEU A 195 4.08 -3.00 2.36
C LEU A 195 3.08 -2.39 3.32
N ASP A 196 3.49 -1.42 4.11
CA ASP A 196 2.62 -0.72 5.07
C ASP A 196 1.53 0.09 4.36
N LEU A 197 1.89 0.78 3.28
CA LEU A 197 0.96 1.51 2.42
C LEU A 197 -0.05 0.58 1.72
N VAL A 198 0.45 -0.52 1.14
CA VAL A 198 -0.38 -1.52 0.46
C VAL A 198 -1.18 -2.35 1.48
N SER A 199 -0.72 -2.47 2.72
CA SER A 199 -1.39 -3.19 3.81
C SER A 199 -2.71 -2.60 4.25
N ARG A 200 -2.94 -1.33 3.94
CA ARG A 200 -4.26 -0.71 4.14
C ARG A 200 -5.32 -1.34 3.25
N GLY A 201 -4.90 -2.04 2.19
CA GLY A 201 -5.77 -2.82 1.34
C GLY A 201 -6.81 -1.99 0.58
N ASP A 202 -6.55 -0.69 0.39
CA ASP A 202 -7.42 0.19 -0.39
C ASP A 202 -7.32 -0.17 -1.88
N ALA A 203 -8.42 -0.66 -2.44
CA ALA A 203 -8.52 -1.04 -3.85
C ALA A 203 -8.21 0.15 -4.80
N GLY A 204 -8.64 1.37 -4.42
CA GLY A 204 -8.32 2.58 -5.16
C GLY A 204 -6.82 2.87 -5.20
N MET A 205 -6.09 2.59 -4.12
CA MET A 205 -4.65 2.73 -4.08
C MET A 205 -3.93 1.77 -5.03
N PHE A 206 -4.36 0.50 -5.08
CA PHE A 206 -3.83 -0.47 -6.06
C PHE A 206 -4.01 0.03 -7.48
N ALA A 207 -5.19 0.53 -7.82
CA ALA A 207 -5.48 1.08 -9.14
C ALA A 207 -4.59 2.30 -9.47
N ARG A 208 -4.36 3.20 -8.52
CA ARG A 208 -3.47 4.36 -8.67
C ARG A 208 -2.01 3.92 -8.88
N MET A 209 -1.53 2.99 -8.07
CA MET A 209 -0.16 2.47 -8.19
C MET A 209 0.06 1.74 -9.52
N ALA A 210 -0.92 0.95 -9.98
CA ALA A 210 -0.83 0.24 -11.25
C ALA A 210 -0.68 1.18 -12.45
N ARG A 211 -1.36 2.33 -12.45
CA ARG A 211 -1.21 3.33 -13.52
C ARG A 211 0.18 3.95 -13.61
N LEU A 212 0.99 3.85 -12.57
CA LEU A 212 2.37 4.35 -12.52
C LEU A 212 3.43 3.31 -12.85
N THR A 213 3.04 2.06 -13.13
CA THR A 213 3.97 1.02 -13.62
C THR A 213 4.56 1.39 -14.97
N GLU A 214 3.79 2.05 -15.82
CA GLU A 214 4.28 2.66 -17.07
C GLU A 214 4.59 4.14 -16.81
N PRO A 215 5.88 4.53 -16.82
CA PRO A 215 6.27 5.92 -16.64
C PRO A 215 5.69 6.81 -17.74
N GLY A 216 5.14 7.95 -17.36
CA GLY A 216 4.54 8.87 -18.32
C GLY A 216 4.27 10.27 -17.76
N PRO A 217 3.89 11.22 -18.64
CA PRO A 217 3.51 12.56 -18.21
C PRO A 217 2.20 12.52 -17.43
N ARG A 218 2.16 13.25 -16.29
CA ARG A 218 0.98 13.40 -15.43
C ARG A 218 0.85 14.85 -14.98
N GLU A 219 -0.38 15.25 -14.68
CA GLU A 219 -0.70 16.51 -14.04
C GLU A 219 -1.03 16.25 -12.57
N ALA A 220 -0.37 16.95 -11.67
CA ALA A 220 -0.58 16.74 -10.23
C ALA A 220 -0.29 17.99 -9.41
N ALA A 221 -1.02 18.15 -8.31
CA ALA A 221 -0.56 18.99 -7.22
C ALA A 221 0.49 18.21 -6.40
N VAL A 222 1.63 18.86 -6.18
CA VAL A 222 2.77 18.30 -5.44
C VAL A 222 2.79 18.92 -4.05
N VAL A 223 2.96 18.10 -3.03
CA VAL A 223 3.12 18.50 -1.64
C VAL A 223 4.46 18.03 -1.13
N PHE A 224 5.21 18.91 -0.48
CA PHE A 224 6.38 18.60 0.32
C PHE A 224 6.11 19.02 1.76
N ALA A 225 6.33 18.11 2.71
CA ALA A 225 6.23 18.38 4.14
C ALA A 225 7.53 17.98 4.83
N ASP A 226 7.98 18.77 5.80
CA ASP A 226 9.23 18.52 6.52
C ASP A 226 9.12 19.09 7.95
N ILE A 227 9.70 18.39 8.93
CA ILE A 227 9.68 18.83 10.33
C ILE A 227 10.64 20.00 10.51
N GLN A 228 10.14 21.08 11.07
CA GLN A 228 10.99 22.23 11.37
C GLN A 228 12.04 21.87 12.41
N ASP A 229 13.29 22.29 12.17
CA ASP A 229 14.43 22.08 13.06
C ASP A 229 14.70 20.60 13.45
N SER A 230 14.35 19.65 12.59
CA SER A 230 14.49 18.21 12.83
C SER A 230 15.91 17.79 13.24
N VAL A 231 16.92 18.41 12.66
CA VAL A 231 18.35 18.22 13.05
C VAL A 231 18.57 18.62 14.51
N GLN A 232 17.98 19.73 14.96
CA GLN A 232 18.10 20.13 16.36
C GLN A 232 17.35 19.19 17.31
N LEU A 233 16.22 18.65 16.88
CA LEU A 233 15.49 17.61 17.61
C LEU A 233 16.34 16.35 17.75
N SER A 234 16.99 15.89 16.67
CA SER A 234 17.85 14.70 16.69
C SER A 234 19.04 14.83 17.64
N LEU A 235 19.56 16.04 17.83
CA LEU A 235 20.68 16.30 18.75
C LEU A 235 20.26 16.39 20.22
N ARG A 236 18.97 16.62 20.50
CA ARG A 236 18.46 16.83 21.87
C ARG A 236 17.81 15.60 22.48
N MET A 237 17.58 14.53 21.72
CA MET A 237 16.93 13.33 22.20
C MET A 237 17.73 12.06 21.88
N PRO A 238 17.50 10.94 22.59
CA PRO A 238 18.11 9.66 22.26
C PRO A 238 17.72 9.23 20.83
N SER A 239 18.66 8.63 20.10
CA SER A 239 18.46 8.22 18.70
C SER A 239 17.25 7.29 18.51
N ALA A 240 16.99 6.40 19.47
CA ALA A 240 15.82 5.53 19.43
C ALA A 240 14.51 6.33 19.53
N SER A 241 14.44 7.31 20.44
CA SER A 241 13.27 8.17 20.62
C SER A 241 13.04 9.06 19.37
N TYR A 242 14.12 9.56 18.76
CA TYR A 242 14.04 10.32 17.54
C TYR A 242 13.52 9.46 16.38
N PHE A 243 14.01 8.22 16.26
CA PHE A 243 13.54 7.28 15.24
C PHE A 243 12.04 6.99 15.37
N GLU A 244 11.55 6.75 16.61
CA GLU A 244 10.13 6.51 16.86
C GLU A 244 9.28 7.76 16.54
N LEU A 245 9.76 8.97 16.86
CA LEU A 245 9.11 10.21 16.48
C LEU A 245 8.96 10.30 14.97
N ILE A 246 10.07 10.16 14.22
CA ILE A 246 10.05 10.27 12.76
C ILE A 246 9.12 9.21 12.15
N ARG A 247 9.20 7.96 12.63
CA ARG A 247 8.33 6.88 12.16
C ARG A 247 6.85 7.23 12.37
N SER A 248 6.47 7.68 13.57
CA SER A 248 5.09 8.01 13.89
C SER A 248 4.58 9.20 13.05
N VAL A 249 5.39 10.25 12.94
CA VAL A 249 5.03 11.47 12.18
C VAL A 249 4.93 11.20 10.68
N THR A 250 5.90 10.50 10.09
CA THR A 250 5.86 10.19 8.65
C THR A 250 4.69 9.27 8.32
N THR A 251 4.38 8.28 9.19
CA THR A 251 3.19 7.44 9.02
C THR A 251 1.91 8.26 9.05
N ALA A 252 1.77 9.20 9.98
CA ALA A 252 0.58 10.05 10.05
C ALA A 252 0.42 10.96 8.82
N ILE A 253 1.53 11.52 8.30
CA ILE A 253 1.51 12.32 7.07
C ILE A 253 1.11 11.44 5.87
N ASP A 254 1.64 10.22 5.77
CA ASP A 254 1.27 9.27 4.71
C ASP A 254 -0.23 8.96 4.76
N GLU A 255 -0.78 8.79 5.96
CA GLU A 255 -2.22 8.57 6.17
C GLU A 255 -3.06 9.72 5.66
N VAL A 256 -2.66 10.93 5.95
CA VAL A 256 -3.34 12.13 5.44
C VAL A 256 -3.30 12.18 3.91
N ILE A 257 -2.14 11.92 3.29
CA ILE A 257 -2.01 11.90 1.83
C ILE A 257 -2.94 10.85 1.21
N VAL A 258 -2.89 9.61 1.71
CA VAL A 258 -3.64 8.48 1.16
C VAL A 258 -5.15 8.64 1.36
N SER A 259 -5.59 9.10 2.54
CA SER A 259 -7.02 9.32 2.84
C SER A 259 -7.69 10.34 1.90
N ARG A 260 -6.89 11.21 1.30
CA ARG A 260 -7.34 12.23 0.33
C ARG A 260 -7.01 11.86 -1.12
N THR A 261 -6.88 10.57 -1.39
CA THR A 261 -6.62 10.01 -2.74
C THR A 261 -5.25 10.42 -3.31
N GLY A 262 -4.33 10.86 -2.47
CA GLY A 262 -2.95 11.15 -2.86
C GLY A 262 -2.09 9.87 -2.97
N ILE A 263 -0.94 10.02 -3.58
CA ILE A 263 0.11 8.99 -3.68
C ILE A 263 1.32 9.48 -2.91
N VAL A 264 1.80 8.68 -1.97
CA VAL A 264 3.05 8.97 -1.27
C VAL A 264 4.23 8.71 -2.20
N GLY A 265 5.11 9.67 -2.30
CA GLY A 265 6.33 9.58 -3.06
C GLY A 265 7.50 9.10 -2.19
N LYS A 266 8.62 9.79 -2.29
CA LYS A 266 9.84 9.45 -1.56
C LYS A 266 9.89 10.11 -0.18
N HIS A 267 10.29 9.33 0.83
CA HIS A 267 10.76 9.88 2.10
C HIS A 267 12.24 10.26 2.02
N ALA A 268 12.58 11.42 2.51
CA ALA A 268 13.96 11.92 2.62
C ALA A 268 14.24 12.35 4.06
N GLY A 269 14.61 11.38 4.91
CA GLY A 269 14.70 11.63 6.36
C GLY A 269 13.31 11.78 6.97
N ASP A 270 13.03 12.96 7.53
CA ASP A 270 11.74 13.39 8.06
C ASP A 270 10.85 14.08 7.01
N GLY A 271 11.38 14.32 5.81
CA GLY A 271 10.65 14.91 4.70
C GLY A 271 9.78 13.92 3.94
N VAL A 272 8.54 14.28 3.66
CA VAL A 272 7.56 13.48 2.91
C VAL A 272 7.12 14.22 1.66
N THR A 273 6.98 13.48 0.57
CA THR A 273 6.45 14.00 -0.70
C THR A 273 5.12 13.34 -1.01
N GLY A 274 4.11 14.12 -1.38
CA GLY A 274 2.81 13.65 -1.83
C GLY A 274 2.47 14.16 -3.23
N PHE A 275 1.73 13.34 -4.00
CA PHE A 275 1.24 13.68 -5.33
C PHE A 275 -0.27 13.47 -5.40
N PHE A 276 -1.01 14.47 -5.84
CA PHE A 276 -2.45 14.42 -6.04
C PHE A 276 -2.71 14.58 -7.55
N LEU A 277 -2.98 13.45 -8.23
CA LEU A 277 -3.10 13.41 -9.67
C LEU A 277 -4.48 13.91 -10.11
N ALA A 278 -4.50 14.76 -11.16
CA ALA A 278 -5.74 15.23 -11.76
C ALA A 278 -6.60 14.07 -12.30
N ASP A 279 -5.97 13.04 -12.87
CA ASP A 279 -6.65 11.85 -13.38
C ASP A 279 -7.35 11.04 -12.28
N ASP A 280 -6.76 10.96 -11.08
CA ASP A 280 -7.31 10.21 -9.96
C ASP A 280 -8.47 10.95 -9.27
N LEU A 281 -8.43 12.27 -9.29
CA LEU A 281 -9.39 13.16 -8.62
C LEU A 281 -10.38 13.81 -9.60
N SER A 282 -10.36 13.37 -10.87
CA SER A 282 -11.29 13.78 -11.94
C SER A 282 -11.11 15.22 -12.45
N SER A 283 -10.30 16.05 -11.80
CA SER A 283 -9.94 17.41 -12.28
C SER A 283 -8.70 17.95 -11.59
N ALA A 284 -8.05 18.93 -12.23
CA ALA A 284 -6.95 19.70 -11.63
C ALA A 284 -7.41 20.44 -10.35
N SER A 285 -8.61 21.04 -10.38
CA SER A 285 -9.18 21.75 -9.25
C SER A 285 -9.33 20.85 -8.02
N ARG A 286 -9.91 19.67 -8.17
CA ARG A 286 -10.05 18.69 -7.08
C ARG A 286 -8.72 18.17 -6.57
N ALA A 287 -7.75 17.98 -7.47
CA ALA A 287 -6.40 17.58 -7.08
C ALA A 287 -5.73 18.65 -6.21
N VAL A 288 -5.87 19.91 -6.56
CA VAL A 288 -5.37 21.03 -5.77
C VAL A 288 -6.10 21.14 -4.43
N ARG A 289 -7.41 21.03 -4.44
CA ARG A 289 -8.21 21.04 -3.20
C ARG A 289 -7.75 19.96 -2.24
N ALA A 290 -7.65 18.71 -2.71
CA ALA A 290 -7.21 17.58 -1.88
C ALA A 290 -5.78 17.79 -1.34
N ALA A 291 -4.88 18.35 -2.14
CA ALA A 291 -3.52 18.68 -1.73
C ALA A 291 -3.47 19.76 -0.64
N ILE A 292 -4.27 20.82 -0.75
CA ILE A 292 -4.35 21.90 0.25
C ILE A 292 -4.98 21.39 1.55
N GLU A 293 -6.07 20.63 1.46
CA GLU A 293 -6.70 20.02 2.63
C GLU A 293 -5.72 19.08 3.36
N ALA A 294 -4.96 18.26 2.61
CA ALA A 294 -3.93 17.40 3.18
C ALA A 294 -2.83 18.23 3.86
N ALA A 295 -2.31 19.24 3.18
CA ALA A 295 -1.26 20.10 3.71
C ALA A 295 -1.68 20.79 5.02
N THR A 296 -2.92 21.26 5.11
CA THR A 296 -3.46 21.90 6.32
C THR A 296 -3.64 20.90 7.47
N GLU A 297 -4.08 19.67 7.17
CA GLU A 297 -4.27 18.62 8.17
C GLU A 297 -2.95 18.12 8.74
N MET A 298 -1.86 18.11 7.97
CA MET A 298 -0.53 17.66 8.41
C MET A 298 -0.05 18.40 9.67
N ALA A 299 -0.33 19.68 9.80
CA ALA A 299 0.04 20.45 10.99
C ALA A 299 -0.58 19.92 12.29
N THR A 300 -1.76 19.30 12.21
CA THR A 300 -2.46 18.72 13.36
C THR A 300 -2.08 17.26 13.57
N CYS A 301 -2.09 16.45 12.51
CA CYS A 301 -1.84 15.02 12.62
C CYS A 301 -0.45 14.69 13.19
N VAL A 302 0.57 15.49 12.90
CA VAL A 302 1.93 15.27 13.43
C VAL A 302 2.01 15.50 14.95
N LYS A 303 1.26 16.43 15.49
CA LYS A 303 1.18 16.68 16.93
C LYS A 303 0.46 15.54 17.64
N GLU A 304 -0.65 15.09 17.08
CA GLU A 304 -1.42 13.97 17.58
C GLU A 304 -0.59 12.67 17.54
N ALA A 305 0.11 12.40 16.43
CA ALA A 305 1.00 11.26 16.30
C ALA A 305 2.13 11.28 17.34
N ALA A 306 2.76 12.43 17.57
CA ALA A 306 3.81 12.57 18.56
C ALA A 306 3.29 12.38 20.01
N GLN A 307 2.04 12.74 20.30
CA GLN A 307 1.40 12.52 21.62
C GLN A 307 1.23 11.04 21.94
N GLN A 308 1.06 10.19 20.93
CA GLN A 308 0.85 8.75 21.09
C GLN A 308 2.14 7.95 21.29
N VAL A 309 3.30 8.59 21.19
CA VAL A 309 4.61 7.93 21.33
C VAL A 309 5.08 7.99 22.78
N ASP A 310 4.88 6.92 23.53
CA ASP A 310 5.19 6.83 24.97
C ASP A 310 6.62 7.23 25.33
N VAL A 311 7.60 6.84 24.48
CA VAL A 311 9.03 7.14 24.72
C VAL A 311 9.38 8.62 24.61
N LEU A 312 8.46 9.46 24.14
CA LEU A 312 8.64 10.93 24.08
C LEU A 312 8.13 11.66 25.31
N GLN A 313 7.41 10.98 26.20
CA GLN A 313 6.88 11.59 27.41
C GLN A 313 8.02 12.17 28.28
N GLY A 314 7.94 13.48 28.56
CA GLY A 314 8.97 14.21 29.31
C GLY A 314 10.23 14.56 28.52
N ILE A 315 10.33 14.19 27.23
CA ILE A 315 11.44 14.53 26.33
C ILE A 315 11.05 15.64 25.36
N LEU A 316 9.85 15.55 24.79
CA LEU A 316 9.31 16.49 23.79
C LEU A 316 7.91 16.93 24.22
N ASP A 317 7.63 18.22 24.09
CA ASP A 317 6.25 18.73 24.09
C ASP A 317 5.70 18.65 22.67
N PRO A 318 4.74 17.75 22.37
CA PRO A 318 4.20 17.59 21.02
C PRO A 318 3.57 18.86 20.45
N SER A 319 3.11 19.78 21.30
CA SER A 319 2.53 21.06 20.84
C SER A 319 3.55 21.97 20.14
N THR A 320 4.85 21.77 20.42
CA THR A 320 5.95 22.53 19.82
C THR A 320 6.42 21.98 18.48
N LEU A 321 5.92 20.80 18.09
CA LEU A 321 6.29 20.19 16.81
C LEU A 321 5.62 20.95 15.67
N LEU A 322 6.43 21.43 14.74
CA LEU A 322 6.00 22.20 13.59
C LEU A 322 6.38 21.47 12.31
N VAL A 323 5.48 21.45 11.34
CA VAL A 323 5.71 20.92 10.00
C VAL A 323 5.51 22.04 8.99
N ASN A 324 6.52 22.32 8.20
CA ASN A 324 6.47 23.27 7.11
C ASN A 324 6.08 22.56 5.82
N VAL A 325 5.11 23.10 5.11
CA VAL A 325 4.55 22.46 3.91
C VAL A 325 4.63 23.42 2.72
N GLY A 326 5.04 22.86 1.57
CA GLY A 326 4.95 23.53 0.28
C GLY A 326 3.96 22.81 -0.63
N VAL A 327 3.13 23.59 -1.35
CA VAL A 327 2.18 23.06 -2.34
C VAL A 327 2.40 23.76 -3.68
N HIS A 328 2.59 22.99 -4.75
CA HIS A 328 2.86 23.53 -6.08
C HIS A 328 2.22 22.67 -7.17
N TRP A 329 1.88 23.28 -8.30
CA TRP A 329 1.31 22.56 -9.44
C TRP A 329 2.37 22.05 -10.41
N GLY A 330 2.23 20.80 -10.84
CA GLY A 330 3.03 20.20 -11.88
C GLY A 330 2.19 19.84 -13.09
N GLY A 331 2.08 20.74 -14.06
CA GLY A 331 1.29 20.54 -15.27
C GLY A 331 1.86 19.50 -16.23
N ARG A 332 3.11 19.06 -16.04
CA ARG A 332 3.75 18.01 -16.83
C ARG A 332 4.89 17.35 -16.05
N LEU A 333 4.53 16.50 -15.09
CA LEU A 333 5.48 15.68 -14.35
C LEU A 333 5.66 14.35 -15.06
N TYR A 334 6.90 13.90 -15.23
CA TYR A 334 7.13 12.55 -15.70
C TYR A 334 7.17 11.63 -14.48
N MET A 335 6.09 10.87 -14.27
CA MET A 335 5.89 10.06 -13.07
C MET A 335 5.95 8.58 -13.40
N GLY A 336 6.44 7.80 -12.46
CA GLY A 336 6.51 6.35 -12.58
C GLY A 336 7.07 5.69 -11.33
N GLN A 337 7.15 4.37 -11.40
CA GLN A 337 7.76 3.56 -10.35
C GLN A 337 9.25 3.36 -10.64
N LEU A 338 10.10 3.55 -9.64
CA LEU A 338 11.50 3.16 -9.67
C LEU A 338 11.70 1.92 -8.79
N VAL A 339 12.18 0.85 -9.42
CA VAL A 339 12.56 -0.38 -8.71
C VAL A 339 14.07 -0.50 -8.74
N THR A 340 14.72 -0.30 -7.58
CA THR A 340 16.17 -0.40 -7.44
C THR A 340 16.54 -1.20 -6.21
N GLY A 341 17.30 -2.28 -6.39
CA GLY A 341 17.81 -3.07 -5.26
C GLY A 341 16.74 -3.63 -4.32
N GLY A 342 15.56 -4.00 -4.85
CA GLY A 342 14.43 -4.50 -4.04
C GLY A 342 13.60 -3.38 -3.39
N ARG A 343 13.82 -2.13 -3.73
CA ARG A 343 13.06 -0.98 -3.27
C ARG A 343 12.18 -0.43 -4.38
N LEU A 344 10.89 -0.30 -4.12
CA LEU A 344 9.93 0.35 -5.00
C LEU A 344 9.63 1.75 -4.47
N GLU A 345 9.80 2.76 -5.30
CA GLU A 345 9.44 4.15 -4.98
C GLU A 345 8.62 4.74 -6.12
N VAL A 346 7.57 5.48 -5.78
CA VAL A 346 6.94 6.38 -6.74
C VAL A 346 7.76 7.65 -6.80
N THR A 347 8.14 8.04 -8.01
CA THR A 347 8.92 9.25 -8.22
C THR A 347 8.32 10.09 -9.34
N ALA A 348 8.52 11.38 -9.23
CA ALA A 348 8.20 12.34 -10.27
C ALA A 348 9.44 13.14 -10.64
N LEU A 349 9.66 13.34 -11.92
CA LEU A 349 10.75 14.13 -12.47
C LEU A 349 10.18 15.38 -13.16
N GLY A 350 10.81 16.51 -12.93
CA GLY A 350 10.45 17.79 -13.50
C GLY A 350 10.77 18.95 -12.56
N ASP A 351 10.94 20.14 -13.12
CA ASP A 351 11.23 21.36 -12.34
C ASP A 351 10.20 21.64 -11.25
N PRO A 352 8.86 21.42 -11.45
CA PRO A 352 7.86 21.67 -10.43
C PRO A 352 8.08 20.90 -9.12
N VAL A 353 8.64 19.67 -9.19
CA VAL A 353 8.96 18.89 -7.98
C VAL A 353 10.04 19.57 -7.16
N ASN A 354 11.11 20.03 -7.83
CA ASN A 354 12.18 20.78 -7.19
C ASN A 354 11.69 22.12 -6.66
N GLN A 355 10.85 22.82 -7.43
CA GLN A 355 10.26 24.09 -7.05
C GLN A 355 9.38 23.95 -5.79
N CYS A 356 8.54 22.90 -5.72
CA CYS A 356 7.74 22.60 -4.54
C CYS A 356 8.61 22.38 -3.29
N ALA A 357 9.69 21.61 -3.42
CA ALA A 357 10.65 21.41 -2.33
C ALA A 357 11.32 22.74 -1.89
N ARG A 358 11.55 23.69 -2.80
CA ARG A 358 12.09 25.02 -2.44
C ARG A 358 11.07 25.90 -1.76
N ILE A 359 9.79 25.84 -2.18
CA ILE A 359 8.68 26.52 -1.53
C ILE A 359 8.57 26.01 -0.08
N GLN A 360 8.58 24.70 0.13
CA GLN A 360 8.56 24.10 1.45
C GLN A 360 9.75 24.58 2.31
N GLN A 361 10.96 24.62 1.76
CA GLN A 361 12.15 25.10 2.47
C GLN A 361 12.09 26.59 2.86
N ALA A 362 11.26 27.38 2.20
CA ALA A 362 11.03 28.78 2.52
C ALA A 362 9.95 28.98 3.58
N ALA A 363 9.08 27.98 3.81
CA ALA A 363 8.06 28.02 4.85
C ALA A 363 8.66 27.99 6.26
N ARG A 364 8.02 28.64 7.23
CA ARG A 364 8.45 28.77 8.61
C ARG A 364 7.27 28.61 9.58
N ASP A 365 7.59 28.28 10.80
CA ASP A 365 6.65 28.28 11.92
C ASP A 365 5.38 27.45 11.72
N GLY A 366 5.52 26.34 10.97
CA GLY A 366 4.41 25.45 10.64
C GLY A 366 3.53 25.96 9.50
N GLU A 367 4.06 26.85 8.68
CA GLU A 367 3.35 27.48 7.57
C GLU A 367 3.12 26.53 6.41
N VAL A 368 1.94 26.65 5.78
CA VAL A 368 1.63 26.02 4.49
C VAL A 368 1.76 27.08 3.40
N LEU A 369 2.79 26.97 2.55
CA LEU A 369 2.99 27.87 1.41
C LEU A 369 2.44 27.24 0.13
N ALA A 370 1.50 27.90 -0.51
CA ALA A 370 0.96 27.53 -1.81
C ALA A 370 1.44 28.49 -2.90
N SER A 371 1.88 27.96 -4.03
CA SER A 371 2.22 28.80 -5.18
C SER A 371 0.97 29.41 -5.81
N LYS A 372 1.14 30.55 -6.49
CA LYS A 372 0.08 31.15 -7.31
C LYS A 372 -0.43 30.16 -8.36
N ASP A 373 0.48 29.45 -9.01
CA ASP A 373 0.17 28.46 -10.06
C ASP A 373 -0.79 27.37 -9.56
N VAL A 374 -0.58 26.85 -8.33
CA VAL A 374 -1.50 25.84 -7.79
C VAL A 374 -2.87 26.43 -7.47
N LEU A 375 -2.97 27.64 -6.95
CA LEU A 375 -4.25 28.28 -6.62
C LEU A 375 -5.07 28.69 -7.85
N GLU A 376 -4.40 28.99 -8.98
CA GLU A 376 -5.06 29.31 -10.24
C GLU A 376 -5.75 28.09 -10.89
N HIS A 377 -5.48 26.86 -10.43
CA HIS A 377 -6.17 25.65 -10.87
C HIS A 377 -7.48 25.39 -10.08
N LEU A 378 -7.75 26.11 -9.00
CA LEU A 378 -9.00 26.00 -8.27
C LEU A 378 -10.16 26.62 -9.07
N ASP A 379 -11.23 25.85 -9.24
CA ASP A 379 -12.50 26.40 -9.66
C ASP A 379 -13.21 27.11 -8.49
N GLN A 380 -14.32 27.77 -8.78
CA GLN A 380 -15.03 28.57 -7.81
C GLN A 380 -15.60 27.73 -6.65
N ASP A 381 -16.06 26.51 -6.93
CA ASP A 381 -16.68 25.65 -5.93
C ASP A 381 -15.63 25.07 -4.96
N ASP A 382 -14.50 24.59 -5.48
CA ASP A 382 -13.40 24.05 -4.68
C ASP A 382 -12.68 25.17 -3.88
N ALA A 383 -12.51 26.34 -4.47
CA ALA A 383 -11.98 27.51 -3.77
C ALA A 383 -12.89 27.94 -2.60
N ALA A 384 -14.21 27.98 -2.82
CA ALA A 384 -15.19 28.28 -1.79
C ALA A 384 -15.18 27.23 -0.66
N ALA A 385 -15.04 25.94 -1.01
CA ALA A 385 -14.95 24.85 -0.03
C ALA A 385 -13.72 24.95 0.88
N LEU A 386 -12.61 25.50 0.35
CA LEU A 386 -11.39 25.78 1.11
C LEU A 386 -11.45 27.12 1.88
N GLY A 387 -12.49 27.92 1.68
CA GLY A 387 -12.57 29.29 2.22
C GLY A 387 -11.58 30.27 1.56
N ILE A 388 -11.06 29.93 0.39
CA ILE A 388 -10.09 30.72 -0.36
C ILE A 388 -10.86 31.62 -1.35
N ASN A 389 -10.55 32.89 -1.36
CA ASN A 389 -10.98 33.81 -2.44
C ASN A 389 -9.78 34.08 -3.36
N PRO A 390 -9.65 33.41 -4.52
CA PRO A 390 -8.48 33.54 -5.39
C PRO A 390 -8.20 34.98 -5.84
N ASP A 391 -9.23 35.78 -6.03
CA ASP A 391 -9.10 37.17 -6.46
C ASP A 391 -8.61 38.13 -5.33
N GLY A 392 -8.69 37.67 -4.08
CA GLY A 392 -8.27 38.42 -2.90
C GLY A 392 -6.93 38.00 -2.32
N VAL A 393 -6.28 36.98 -2.87
CA VAL A 393 -5.00 36.47 -2.36
C VAL A 393 -3.86 37.43 -2.68
N ILE A 394 -3.06 37.74 -1.66
CA ILE A 394 -1.84 38.53 -1.82
C ILE A 394 -0.64 37.58 -1.90
N TYR A 395 0.10 37.67 -2.98
CA TYR A 395 1.29 36.88 -3.22
C TYR A 395 2.56 37.67 -2.92
N ARG A 396 3.57 36.94 -2.45
CA ARG A 396 4.97 37.40 -2.39
C ARG A 396 5.82 36.39 -3.13
N THR A 397 6.91 36.82 -3.72
CA THR A 397 7.87 35.87 -4.30
C THR A 397 8.65 35.14 -3.20
N VAL A 398 9.11 33.93 -3.46
CA VAL A 398 9.95 33.17 -2.49
C VAL A 398 11.16 33.99 -2.05
N ALA A 399 11.73 34.83 -2.94
CA ALA A 399 12.87 35.69 -2.62
C ALA A 399 12.51 36.81 -1.63
N GLU A 400 11.22 37.19 -1.52
CA GLU A 400 10.74 38.24 -0.59
C GLU A 400 10.35 37.70 0.78
N LEU A 401 10.35 36.35 0.95
CA LEU A 401 10.02 35.73 2.23
C LEU A 401 11.16 35.89 3.24
N PRO A 402 10.85 36.30 4.48
CA PRO A 402 11.88 36.47 5.51
C PRO A 402 12.60 35.14 5.80
N GLY A 403 13.93 35.15 5.75
CA GLY A 403 14.73 33.99 6.08
C GLY A 403 14.70 32.84 5.06
N ALA A 404 14.20 33.06 3.84
CA ALA A 404 14.27 32.09 2.76
C ALA A 404 15.71 31.65 2.51
N PRO A 405 16.00 30.33 2.42
CA PRO A 405 17.35 29.84 2.18
C PRO A 405 17.91 30.28 0.82
N GLU A 406 19.21 30.52 0.72
CA GLU A 406 19.86 30.92 -0.54
C GLU A 406 19.53 29.96 -1.71
N LYS A 407 19.44 28.66 -1.42
CA LYS A 407 19.10 27.64 -2.40
C LYS A 407 17.64 27.80 -2.89
N ALA A 408 16.70 28.13 -2.01
CA ALA A 408 15.33 28.40 -2.39
C ALA A 408 15.21 29.68 -3.24
N ILE A 409 15.92 30.71 -2.85
CA ILE A 409 15.99 31.98 -3.61
C ILE A 409 16.58 31.75 -5.02
N ARG A 410 17.66 30.99 -5.12
CA ARG A 410 18.30 30.71 -6.40
C ARG A 410 17.43 29.89 -7.35
N ASP A 411 16.77 28.84 -6.82
CA ASP A 411 16.08 27.83 -7.66
C ASP A 411 14.59 28.14 -7.86
N ALA A 412 13.97 28.91 -6.96
CA ALA A 412 12.53 29.22 -6.97
C ALA A 412 12.20 30.67 -6.59
N GLY A 413 13.21 31.55 -6.49
CA GLY A 413 13.04 32.92 -5.95
C GLY A 413 11.99 33.77 -6.64
N GLY A 414 11.71 33.56 -7.92
CA GLY A 414 10.70 34.26 -8.68
C GLY A 414 9.28 33.71 -8.58
N ILE A 415 9.07 32.59 -7.87
CA ILE A 415 7.75 31.96 -7.78
C ILE A 415 6.89 32.74 -6.77
N PRO A 416 5.69 33.21 -7.19
CA PRO A 416 4.75 33.87 -6.29
C PRO A 416 4.10 32.77 -5.40
N VAL A 417 4.08 33.02 -4.09
CA VAL A 417 3.50 32.13 -3.08
C VAL A 417 2.64 32.90 -2.09
N THR A 418 1.77 32.24 -1.40
CA THR A 418 0.96 32.78 -0.30
C THR A 418 0.93 31.74 0.83
N SER A 419 0.74 32.20 2.06
CA SER A 419 0.44 31.35 3.23
C SER A 419 -1.06 31.06 3.26
N LEU A 420 -1.40 29.82 3.57
CA LEU A 420 -2.77 29.32 3.70
C LEU A 420 -3.17 29.19 5.17
#